data_de6cd75c16ab1e2c1686923e28694cff
#
_entry.id   de6cd75c16ab1e2c1686923e28694cff
#
_cell.length_a   1.000
_cell.length_b   1.000
_cell.length_c   1.000
_cell.angle_alpha   90.00
_cell.angle_beta   90.00
_cell.angle_gamma   90.00
#
_symmetry.space_group_name_H-M   'P 1'
#
loop_
_entity.id
_entity.type
_entity.pdbx_description
1 polymer ?
#
loop_
_entity_poly.entity_id
_entity_poly.type
_entity_poly.pdbx_seq_one_letter_code
_entity_poly.pdbx_strand_id
1 'polypeptide(L)'
;RKSIRQKQYEELHEYLERLKSYAYHIETCGEERNSYSKTDHDATFMRLKRDYMGNDQLLPAYNLQAAICDEYIAVIDVKPYASDMECFVPLMEKFNRTYGHYPKYPVADAGYGSYNNYLYCEEHCMEKYMKFTMYKKETTDKKYHENPYRAVNFAKDAYLLRNRKVNTKKRQNRHLPELAFLILGTYFTAPFLFCDA
;
A
#
# COMPACT_ATOMS: atom_id res chain seq x y z
N ARG A 1 -20.81 38.01 37.43
CA ARG A 1 -19.80 38.09 36.34
C ARG A 1 -18.54 37.36 36.84
N LYS A 2 -18.11 36.28 36.13
CA LYS A 2 -16.93 35.47 36.52
C LYS A 2 -15.65 36.35 36.46
N SER A 3 -14.76 36.22 37.44
CA SER A 3 -13.48 36.89 37.44
C SER A 3 -12.57 36.40 36.30
N ILE A 4 -11.57 37.16 35.89
CA ILE A 4 -10.60 36.79 34.86
C ILE A 4 -9.87 35.52 35.26
N ARG A 5 -9.45 35.40 36.52
CA ARG A 5 -8.76 34.17 37.05
C ARG A 5 -9.64 32.93 36.97
N GLN A 6 -10.94 33.10 37.25
CA GLN A 6 -11.86 31.97 37.17
C GLN A 6 -12.07 31.48 35.74
N LYS A 7 -12.13 32.38 34.75
CA LYS A 7 -12.19 32.06 33.33
C LYS A 7 -10.93 31.29 32.87
N GLN A 8 -9.75 31.78 33.27
CA GLN A 8 -8.48 31.18 32.94
C GLN A 8 -8.37 29.75 33.57
N TYR A 9 -8.84 29.60 34.80
CA TYR A 9 -8.85 28.29 35.45
C TYR A 9 -9.77 27.28 34.71
N GLU A 10 -10.98 27.72 34.36
CA GLU A 10 -11.94 26.87 33.61
C GLU A 10 -11.37 26.49 32.24
N GLU A 11 -10.72 27.42 31.54
CA GLU A 11 -10.08 27.17 30.26
C GLU A 11 -8.92 26.15 30.36
N LEU A 12 -8.07 26.31 31.36
CA LEU A 12 -6.97 25.38 31.61
C LEU A 12 -7.49 23.99 31.99
N HIS A 13 -8.55 23.93 32.79
CA HIS A 13 -9.19 22.68 33.13
C HIS A 13 -9.78 21.98 31.92
N GLU A 14 -10.44 22.71 31.02
CA GLU A 14 -10.95 22.17 29.75
C GLU A 14 -9.81 21.63 28.87
N TYR A 15 -8.69 22.33 28.77
CA TYR A 15 -7.53 21.85 28.02
C TYR A 15 -6.94 20.59 28.62
N LEU A 16 -6.88 20.47 29.94
CA LEU A 16 -6.41 19.29 30.62
C LEU A 16 -7.30 18.07 30.33
N GLU A 17 -8.61 18.24 30.36
CA GLU A 17 -9.54 17.14 30.05
C GLU A 17 -9.46 16.74 28.56
N ARG A 18 -9.27 17.69 27.65
CA ARG A 18 -9.01 17.38 26.23
C ARG A 18 -7.71 16.62 26.05
N LEU A 19 -6.63 17.01 26.72
CA LEU A 19 -5.35 16.29 26.65
C LEU A 19 -5.46 14.86 27.15
N LYS A 20 -6.17 14.62 28.26
CA LYS A 20 -6.44 13.26 28.76
C LYS A 20 -7.23 12.43 27.76
N SER A 21 -8.26 13.05 27.14
CA SER A 21 -9.05 12.39 26.08
C SER A 21 -8.19 12.02 24.88
N TYR A 22 -7.31 12.92 24.43
CA TYR A 22 -6.41 12.65 23.32
C TYR A 22 -5.40 11.52 23.64
N ALA A 23 -4.83 11.54 24.84
CA ALA A 23 -3.94 10.47 25.27
C ALA A 23 -4.64 9.10 25.23
N TYR A 24 -5.85 9.01 25.75
CA TYR A 24 -6.67 7.79 25.67
C TYR A 24 -6.94 7.35 24.24
N HIS A 25 -7.31 8.28 23.34
CA HIS A 25 -7.57 7.95 21.93
C HIS A 25 -6.31 7.50 21.19
N ILE A 26 -5.16 8.10 21.47
CA ILE A 26 -3.88 7.70 20.88
C ILE A 26 -3.49 6.29 21.36
N GLU A 27 -3.61 6.02 22.64
CA GLU A 27 -3.33 4.70 23.23
C GLU A 27 -4.26 3.62 22.64
N THR A 28 -5.56 3.90 22.53
CA THR A 28 -6.54 2.98 21.94
C THR A 28 -6.30 2.73 20.45
N CYS A 29 -5.90 3.75 19.70
CA CYS A 29 -5.59 3.63 18.27
C CYS A 29 -4.36 2.76 18.02
N GLY A 30 -3.33 2.89 18.85
CA GLY A 30 -2.02 2.27 18.66
C GLY A 30 -1.20 2.94 17.56
N GLU A 31 0.03 2.44 17.35
CA GLU A 31 0.99 3.05 16.41
C GLU A 31 0.74 2.67 14.94
N GLU A 32 0.10 1.53 14.70
CA GLU A 32 -0.06 0.97 13.36
C GLU A 32 -1.30 1.48 12.61
N ARG A 33 -2.19 2.24 13.26
CA ARG A 33 -3.46 2.70 12.69
C ARG A 33 -3.62 4.21 12.83
N ASN A 34 -4.34 4.81 11.89
CA ASN A 34 -4.66 6.25 11.90
C ASN A 34 -6.02 6.57 12.51
N SER A 35 -6.84 5.54 12.75
CA SER A 35 -8.20 5.70 13.25
C SER A 35 -8.72 4.40 13.84
N TYR A 36 -9.73 4.50 14.69
CA TYR A 36 -10.47 3.35 15.18
C TYR A 36 -11.95 3.71 15.37
N SER A 37 -12.83 2.73 15.38
CA SER A 37 -14.25 2.91 15.64
C SER A 37 -14.55 2.94 17.14
N LYS A 38 -15.43 3.83 17.56
CA LYS A 38 -15.87 3.91 18.99
C LYS A 38 -16.68 2.68 19.43
N THR A 39 -17.32 2.00 18.48
CA THR A 39 -18.15 0.81 18.75
C THR A 39 -17.37 -0.48 18.64
N ASP A 40 -16.32 -0.49 17.84
CA ASP A 40 -15.41 -1.62 17.63
C ASP A 40 -13.98 -1.08 17.53
N HIS A 41 -13.26 -1.14 18.65
CA HIS A 41 -11.92 -0.54 18.77
C HIS A 41 -10.89 -1.23 17.89
N ASP A 42 -11.15 -2.45 17.42
CA ASP A 42 -10.25 -3.18 16.54
C ASP A 42 -10.46 -2.82 15.06
N ALA A 43 -11.63 -2.30 14.69
CA ALA A 43 -11.91 -1.87 13.32
C ALA A 43 -11.29 -0.52 13.00
N THR A 44 -10.78 -0.39 11.78
CA THR A 44 -10.23 0.86 11.25
C THR A 44 -11.16 1.46 10.20
N PHE A 45 -11.25 2.79 10.15
CA PHE A 45 -12.01 3.46 9.11
C PHE A 45 -11.29 3.35 7.77
N MET A 46 -11.92 2.72 6.81
CA MET A 46 -11.38 2.54 5.46
C MET A 46 -12.43 2.73 4.39
N ARG A 47 -11.99 3.00 3.16
CA ARG A 47 -12.87 3.12 2.01
C ARG A 47 -13.19 1.73 1.48
N LEU A 48 -14.46 1.37 1.48
CA LEU A 48 -14.91 0.11 0.91
C LEU A 48 -14.91 0.18 -0.62
N LYS A 49 -14.59 -0.93 -1.29
CA LYS A 49 -14.63 -1.05 -2.75
C LYS A 49 -16.02 -0.77 -3.32
N ARG A 50 -17.06 -1.14 -2.58
CA ARG A 50 -18.45 -0.88 -2.93
C ARG A 50 -19.04 0.10 -1.92
N ASP A 51 -19.32 1.31 -2.38
CA ASP A 51 -19.98 2.32 -1.58
C ASP A 51 -21.50 2.12 -1.66
N TYR A 52 -22.05 1.50 -0.61
CA TYR A 52 -23.50 1.24 -0.52
C TYR A 52 -24.32 2.51 -0.27
N MET A 53 -23.69 3.55 0.27
CA MET A 53 -24.34 4.82 0.62
C MET A 53 -24.20 5.87 -0.49
N GLY A 54 -23.28 5.66 -1.44
CA GLY A 54 -23.03 6.59 -2.55
C GLY A 54 -22.48 7.95 -2.12
N ASN A 55 -21.82 8.03 -0.98
CA ASN A 55 -21.34 9.29 -0.38
C ASN A 55 -19.83 9.34 -0.13
N ASP A 56 -19.09 8.36 -0.62
CA ASP A 56 -17.63 8.22 -0.45
C ASP A 56 -17.16 8.18 1.03
N GLN A 57 -18.04 7.85 1.95
CA GLN A 57 -17.76 7.82 3.37
C GLN A 57 -16.82 6.67 3.74
N LEU A 58 -15.91 6.94 4.68
CA LEU A 58 -15.11 5.90 5.32
C LEU A 58 -15.98 5.16 6.35
N LEU A 59 -15.93 3.84 6.33
CA LEU A 59 -16.65 2.98 7.26
C LEU A 59 -15.69 2.12 8.08
N PRO A 60 -16.04 1.79 9.34
CA PRO A 60 -15.28 0.82 10.11
C PRO A 60 -15.29 -0.53 9.41
N ALA A 61 -14.13 -1.08 9.13
CA ALA A 61 -14.01 -2.34 8.40
C ALA A 61 -12.68 -3.03 8.70
N TYR A 62 -12.59 -4.27 8.24
CA TYR A 62 -11.40 -5.10 8.26
C TYR A 62 -10.98 -5.43 6.83
N ASN A 63 -9.68 -5.57 6.62
CA ASN A 63 -9.13 -6.06 5.38
C ASN A 63 -8.93 -7.57 5.49
N LEU A 64 -9.67 -8.33 4.67
CA LEU A 64 -9.60 -9.78 4.62
C LEU A 64 -8.70 -10.20 3.47
N GLN A 65 -7.67 -10.98 3.77
CA GLN A 65 -6.72 -11.55 2.85
C GLN A 65 -6.91 -13.05 2.75
N ALA A 66 -6.84 -13.60 1.55
CA ALA A 66 -6.89 -15.04 1.32
C ALA A 66 -5.75 -15.47 0.39
N ALA A 67 -4.96 -16.44 0.82
CA ALA A 67 -4.02 -17.14 -0.03
C ALA A 67 -4.70 -18.38 -0.60
N ILE A 68 -4.61 -18.56 -1.92
CA ILE A 68 -5.23 -19.67 -2.64
C ILE A 68 -4.12 -20.48 -3.31
N CYS A 69 -4.17 -21.79 -3.14
CA CYS A 69 -3.33 -22.76 -3.81
C CYS A 69 -4.23 -23.78 -4.50
N ASP A 70 -4.07 -24.01 -5.80
CA ASP A 70 -4.80 -25.04 -6.56
C ASP A 70 -6.32 -25.10 -6.27
N GLU A 71 -7.03 -24.03 -6.34
CA GLU A 71 -8.47 -23.95 -6.06
C GLU A 71 -8.87 -24.02 -4.57
N TYR A 72 -7.93 -24.24 -3.65
CA TYR A 72 -8.19 -24.30 -2.21
C TYR A 72 -7.71 -23.03 -1.51
N ILE A 73 -8.47 -22.58 -0.51
CA ILE A 73 -8.03 -21.52 0.39
C ILE A 73 -7.00 -22.11 1.35
N ALA A 74 -5.74 -21.75 1.16
CA ALA A 74 -4.65 -22.21 2.00
C ALA A 74 -4.63 -21.47 3.34
N VAL A 75 -4.72 -20.14 3.31
CA VAL A 75 -4.68 -19.32 4.52
C VAL A 75 -5.62 -18.11 4.37
N ILE A 76 -6.29 -17.74 5.44
CA ILE A 76 -7.06 -16.51 5.55
C ILE A 76 -6.44 -15.66 6.66
N ASP A 77 -6.28 -14.37 6.44
CA ASP A 77 -5.89 -13.42 7.46
C ASP A 77 -6.83 -12.20 7.45
N VAL A 78 -7.10 -11.66 8.64
CA VAL A 78 -7.98 -10.49 8.82
C VAL A 78 -7.18 -9.45 9.59
N LYS A 79 -7.02 -8.26 9.00
CA LYS A 79 -6.24 -7.17 9.57
C LYS A 79 -7.01 -5.86 9.56
N PRO A 80 -6.76 -4.99 10.53
CA PRO A 80 -7.32 -3.65 10.56
C PRO A 80 -6.56 -2.68 9.65
N TYR A 81 -5.74 -3.16 8.71
CA TYR A 81 -4.93 -2.31 7.84
C TYR A 81 -5.72 -1.91 6.60
N ALA A 82 -5.76 -0.62 6.30
CA ALA A 82 -6.46 -0.12 5.12
C ALA A 82 -5.70 -0.40 3.81
N SER A 83 -4.40 -0.70 3.89
CA SER A 83 -3.52 -0.97 2.75
C SER A 83 -3.21 -2.45 2.62
N ASP A 84 -3.35 -2.99 1.41
CA ASP A 84 -2.97 -4.37 1.10
C ASP A 84 -1.44 -4.59 1.22
N MET A 85 -0.63 -3.54 1.04
CA MET A 85 0.83 -3.61 1.18
C MET A 85 1.26 -4.10 2.57
N GLU A 86 0.53 -3.68 3.62
CA GLU A 86 0.82 -4.02 5.02
C GLU A 86 0.32 -5.42 5.38
N CYS A 87 -0.58 -5.98 4.57
CA CYS A 87 -1.16 -7.30 4.80
C CYS A 87 -0.31 -8.44 4.24
N PHE A 88 0.61 -8.18 3.31
CA PHE A 88 1.38 -9.21 2.61
C PHE A 88 2.27 -10.02 3.56
N VAL A 89 3.16 -9.34 4.29
CA VAL A 89 4.10 -10.03 5.20
C VAL A 89 3.38 -10.83 6.28
N PRO A 90 2.37 -10.29 7.00
CA PRO A 90 1.60 -11.07 7.97
C PRO A 90 0.95 -12.32 7.39
N LEU A 91 0.45 -12.24 6.14
CA LEU A 91 -0.16 -13.39 5.47
C LEU A 91 0.88 -14.46 5.13
N MET A 92 2.08 -14.08 4.64
CA MET A 92 3.18 -15.00 4.37
C MET A 92 3.71 -15.66 5.64
N GLU A 93 3.83 -14.92 6.73
CA GLU A 93 4.19 -15.45 8.04
C GLU A 93 3.15 -16.45 8.56
N LYS A 94 1.88 -16.16 8.36
CA LYS A 94 0.80 -17.08 8.72
C LYS A 94 0.84 -18.36 7.88
N PHE A 95 1.13 -18.23 6.58
CA PHE A 95 1.34 -19.38 5.69
C PHE A 95 2.50 -20.25 6.18
N ASN A 96 3.65 -19.64 6.44
CA ASN A 96 4.83 -20.37 6.95
C ASN A 96 4.55 -21.06 8.29
N ARG A 97 3.83 -20.42 9.22
CA ARG A 97 3.45 -21.05 10.49
C ARG A 97 2.52 -22.25 10.29
N THR A 98 1.67 -22.22 9.26
CA THR A 98 0.69 -23.29 8.99
C THR A 98 1.34 -24.49 8.30
N TYR A 99 2.21 -24.23 7.33
CA TYR A 99 2.77 -25.27 6.44
C TYR A 99 4.26 -25.56 6.69
N GLY A 100 4.95 -24.79 7.51
CA GLY A 100 6.37 -24.97 7.82
C GLY A 100 7.33 -24.49 6.72
N HIS A 101 6.82 -23.83 5.68
CA HIS A 101 7.62 -23.26 4.58
C HIS A 101 6.92 -22.04 3.98
N TYR A 102 7.66 -21.21 3.27
CA TYR A 102 7.10 -20.13 2.45
C TYR A 102 6.66 -20.63 1.07
N PRO A 103 5.70 -19.97 0.41
CA PRO A 103 5.32 -20.28 -0.96
C PRO A 103 6.48 -19.94 -1.89
N LYS A 104 6.75 -20.84 -2.87
CA LYS A 104 7.82 -20.63 -3.83
C LYS A 104 7.52 -19.49 -4.80
N TYR A 105 6.27 -19.39 -5.24
CA TYR A 105 5.80 -18.44 -6.25
C TYR A 105 4.60 -17.62 -5.76
N PRO A 106 4.80 -16.64 -4.86
CA PRO A 106 3.70 -15.78 -4.46
C PRO A 106 3.30 -14.86 -5.63
N VAL A 107 2.04 -14.96 -6.04
CA VAL A 107 1.42 -14.15 -7.09
C VAL A 107 0.43 -13.19 -6.45
N ALA A 108 0.60 -11.90 -6.64
CA ALA A 108 -0.26 -10.89 -6.06
C ALA A 108 -0.49 -9.71 -7.01
N ASP A 109 -1.56 -8.96 -6.79
CA ASP A 109 -1.84 -7.78 -7.59
C ASP A 109 -0.89 -6.61 -7.26
N ALA A 110 -1.02 -5.51 -7.99
CA ALA A 110 -0.19 -4.32 -7.79
C ALA A 110 -0.44 -3.61 -6.44
N GLY A 111 -1.54 -3.91 -5.75
CA GLY A 111 -1.86 -3.39 -4.44
C GLY A 111 -0.87 -3.83 -3.35
N TYR A 112 -0.24 -4.99 -3.53
CA TYR A 112 0.80 -5.52 -2.64
C TYR A 112 2.21 -5.05 -2.98
N GLY A 113 2.39 -4.42 -4.15
CA GLY A 113 3.70 -4.03 -4.68
C GLY A 113 4.35 -2.91 -3.85
N SER A 114 5.22 -3.25 -2.93
CA SER A 114 6.05 -2.32 -2.17
C SER A 114 7.50 -2.79 -2.13
N TYR A 115 8.42 -1.84 -1.91
CA TYR A 115 9.84 -2.15 -1.79
C TYR A 115 10.10 -3.16 -0.65
N ASN A 116 9.45 -2.97 0.49
CA ASN A 116 9.59 -3.85 1.64
C ASN A 116 9.10 -5.27 1.35
N ASN A 117 7.97 -5.41 0.65
CA ASN A 117 7.45 -6.73 0.28
C ASN A 117 8.35 -7.45 -0.74
N TYR A 118 8.99 -6.70 -1.65
CA TYR A 118 9.96 -7.27 -2.58
C TYR A 118 11.22 -7.75 -1.86
N LEU A 119 11.77 -6.97 -0.92
CA LEU A 119 12.90 -7.39 -0.10
C LEU A 119 12.56 -8.62 0.74
N TYR A 120 11.40 -8.61 1.39
CA TYR A 120 10.94 -9.75 2.17
C TYR A 120 10.89 -11.04 1.34
N CYS A 121 10.39 -10.97 0.10
CA CYS A 121 10.40 -12.12 -0.80
C CYS A 121 11.84 -12.59 -1.12
N GLU A 122 12.78 -11.67 -1.33
CA GLU A 122 14.18 -12.01 -1.61
C GLU A 122 14.87 -12.65 -0.40
N GLU A 123 14.64 -12.12 0.79
CA GLU A 123 15.19 -12.65 2.05
C GLU A 123 14.72 -14.09 2.34
N HIS A 124 13.48 -14.40 1.94
CA HIS A 124 12.89 -15.73 2.13
C HIS A 124 12.94 -16.64 0.88
N CYS A 125 13.74 -16.27 -0.12
CA CYS A 125 13.93 -17.03 -1.36
C CYS A 125 12.62 -17.30 -2.12
N MET A 126 11.65 -16.39 -2.05
CA MET A 126 10.39 -16.45 -2.79
C MET A 126 10.54 -15.76 -4.15
N GLU A 127 10.17 -16.43 -5.23
CA GLU A 127 10.14 -15.85 -6.57
C GLU A 127 8.82 -15.10 -6.79
N LYS A 128 8.84 -13.80 -6.57
CA LYS A 128 7.65 -12.94 -6.53
C LYS A 128 7.09 -12.61 -7.91
N TYR A 129 5.79 -12.75 -8.07
CA TYR A 129 5.03 -12.33 -9.26
C TYR A 129 4.04 -11.22 -8.91
N MET A 130 4.58 -10.04 -8.59
CA MET A 130 3.83 -8.84 -8.22
C MET A 130 4.25 -7.66 -9.07
N LYS A 131 3.28 -6.92 -9.61
CA LYS A 131 3.55 -5.65 -10.28
C LYS A 131 3.74 -4.54 -9.26
N PHE A 132 4.64 -3.60 -9.53
CA PHE A 132 4.71 -2.39 -8.70
C PHE A 132 3.50 -1.47 -8.96
N THR A 133 3.12 -0.69 -7.96
CA THR A 133 1.87 0.10 -7.93
C THR A 133 1.72 1.04 -9.13
N MET A 134 2.82 1.61 -9.63
CA MET A 134 2.82 2.55 -10.76
C MET A 134 2.99 1.89 -12.13
N TYR A 135 3.06 0.55 -12.20
CA TYR A 135 3.34 -0.19 -13.44
C TYR A 135 2.44 0.23 -14.60
N LYS A 136 1.13 0.32 -14.37
CA LYS A 136 0.17 0.74 -15.41
C LYS A 136 0.43 2.16 -15.89
N LYS A 137 0.72 3.09 -14.99
CA LYS A 137 1.03 4.48 -15.36
C LYS A 137 2.34 4.58 -16.13
N GLU A 138 3.34 3.81 -15.72
CA GLU A 138 4.65 3.81 -16.39
C GLU A 138 4.64 3.10 -17.75
N THR A 139 3.73 2.18 -17.98
CA THR A 139 3.66 1.45 -19.26
C THR A 139 2.70 2.07 -20.27
N THR A 140 1.57 2.64 -19.82
CA THR A 140 0.48 3.04 -20.72
C THR A 140 0.12 4.52 -20.67
N ASP A 141 0.48 5.26 -19.61
CA ASP A 141 0.07 6.66 -19.46
C ASP A 141 1.09 7.62 -20.11
N LYS A 142 0.78 8.07 -21.33
CA LYS A 142 1.60 9.02 -22.08
C LYS A 142 1.80 10.34 -21.34
N LYS A 143 0.75 10.88 -20.69
CA LYS A 143 0.84 12.12 -19.92
C LYS A 143 1.79 11.99 -18.71
N TYR A 144 1.80 10.81 -18.11
CA TYR A 144 2.72 10.51 -17.02
C TYR A 144 4.18 10.47 -17.51
N HIS A 145 4.44 9.88 -18.69
CA HIS A 145 5.79 9.84 -19.27
C HIS A 145 6.30 11.22 -19.71
N GLU A 146 5.41 12.03 -20.26
CA GLU A 146 5.74 13.37 -20.78
C GLU A 146 5.80 14.43 -19.69
N ASN A 147 5.45 14.11 -18.43
CA ASN A 147 5.47 15.07 -17.33
C ASN A 147 6.91 15.57 -17.09
N PRO A 148 7.20 16.88 -17.31
CA PRO A 148 8.54 17.43 -17.17
C PRO A 148 9.06 17.40 -15.71
N TYR A 149 8.17 17.30 -14.73
CA TYR A 149 8.52 17.29 -13.31
C TYR A 149 8.88 15.91 -12.76
N ARG A 150 8.95 14.87 -13.59
CA ARG A 150 9.46 13.56 -13.15
C ARG A 150 11.00 13.57 -13.07
N ALA A 151 11.55 12.97 -12.02
CA ALA A 151 12.99 12.88 -11.81
C ALA A 151 13.75 12.32 -13.02
N VAL A 152 13.18 11.32 -13.70
CA VAL A 152 13.74 10.73 -14.93
C VAL A 152 13.82 11.75 -16.08
N ASN A 153 12.85 12.66 -16.20
CA ASN A 153 12.83 13.69 -17.24
C ASN A 153 13.80 14.83 -16.89
N PHE A 154 13.94 15.20 -15.62
CA PHE A 154 14.99 16.12 -15.17
C PHE A 154 16.39 15.62 -15.50
N ALA A 155 16.66 14.34 -15.27
CA ALA A 155 17.94 13.75 -15.63
C ALA A 155 18.23 13.79 -17.13
N LYS A 156 17.19 13.58 -17.98
CA LYS A 156 17.28 13.70 -19.43
C LYS A 156 17.54 15.13 -19.87
N ASP A 157 16.88 16.10 -19.28
CA ASP A 157 17.08 17.53 -19.61
C ASP A 157 18.47 18.01 -19.19
N ALA A 158 18.95 17.62 -18.02
CA ALA A 158 20.31 17.90 -17.59
C ALA A 158 21.36 17.31 -18.52
N TYR A 159 21.12 16.08 -19.02
CA TYR A 159 21.98 15.45 -20.02
C TYR A 159 21.91 16.16 -21.38
N LEU A 160 20.73 16.57 -21.85
CA LEU A 160 20.53 17.32 -23.08
C LEU A 160 21.14 18.71 -23.01
N LEU A 161 21.04 19.41 -21.88
CA LEU A 161 21.67 20.72 -21.66
C LEU A 161 23.21 20.60 -21.66
N ARG A 162 23.75 19.53 -21.11
CA ARG A 162 25.19 19.24 -21.12
C ARG A 162 25.70 18.92 -22.54
N ASN A 163 24.87 18.27 -23.37
CA ASN A 163 25.24 17.81 -24.71
C ASN A 163 24.78 18.71 -25.84
N ARG A 164 24.07 19.83 -25.58
CA ARG A 164 23.76 20.84 -26.60
C ARG A 164 24.98 21.50 -27.22
N LYS A 165 26.18 21.26 -26.67
CA LYS A 165 27.45 21.69 -27.28
C LYS A 165 28.12 20.64 -28.17
N VAL A 166 27.54 19.46 -28.34
CA VAL A 166 28.11 18.39 -29.18
C VAL A 166 27.05 17.77 -30.08
N ASN A 167 27.02 18.26 -31.33
CA ASN A 167 26.53 17.64 -32.57
C ASN A 167 25.22 16.85 -32.61
N THR A 168 24.25 17.47 -33.28
CA THR A 168 23.23 16.83 -34.12
C THR A 168 23.82 15.79 -35.07
N LYS A 169 23.80 14.51 -34.71
CA LYS A 169 23.63 13.33 -35.58
C LYS A 169 23.97 12.05 -34.81
N LYS A 170 22.95 11.37 -34.34
CA LYS A 170 22.72 9.91 -34.39
C LYS A 170 21.69 9.50 -33.35
N ARG A 171 20.43 9.39 -33.82
CA ARG A 171 19.46 8.50 -33.18
C ARG A 171 20.01 7.08 -33.34
N GLN A 172 20.39 6.46 -32.24
CA GLN A 172 20.47 5.02 -32.14
C GLN A 172 19.61 4.58 -30.98
N ASN A 173 18.56 3.85 -31.33
CA ASN A 173 17.76 3.05 -30.42
C ASN A 173 18.70 2.15 -29.61
N ARG A 174 18.77 2.36 -28.31
CA ARG A 174 19.25 1.32 -27.41
C ARG A 174 18.03 0.63 -26.83
N HIS A 175 17.79 -0.57 -27.30
CA HIS A 175 16.92 -1.54 -26.65
C HIS A 175 17.35 -1.72 -25.20
N LEU A 176 16.44 -1.43 -24.27
CA LEU A 176 16.49 -2.02 -22.94
C LEU A 176 16.10 -3.48 -23.09
N PRO A 177 16.74 -4.43 -22.39
CA PRO A 177 16.37 -5.82 -22.47
C PRO A 177 14.92 -5.98 -22.04
N GLU A 178 14.12 -6.55 -22.95
CA GLU A 178 12.76 -7.01 -22.68
C GLU A 178 12.82 -8.12 -21.62
N LEU A 179 12.43 -7.80 -20.40
CA LEU A 179 11.89 -8.80 -19.50
C LEU A 179 10.47 -9.07 -19.95
N ALA A 180 10.32 -10.07 -20.81
CA ALA A 180 9.03 -10.55 -21.27
C ALA A 180 8.28 -11.17 -20.07
N PHE A 181 7.32 -10.44 -19.53
CA PHE A 181 6.33 -10.99 -18.62
C PHE A 181 5.04 -11.25 -19.37
N LEU A 182 4.76 -12.53 -19.58
CA LEU A 182 3.48 -12.99 -20.09
C LEU A 182 2.52 -13.12 -18.90
N ILE A 183 1.50 -12.27 -18.84
CA ILE A 183 0.49 -12.32 -17.79
C ILE A 183 -0.87 -12.49 -18.43
N LEU A 184 -1.47 -13.64 -18.22
CA LEU A 184 -2.89 -13.88 -18.50
C LEU A 184 -3.72 -13.21 -17.40
N GLY A 185 -4.49 -12.19 -17.79
CA GLY A 185 -5.40 -11.51 -16.89
C GLY A 185 -6.68 -12.28 -16.70
N THR A 186 -7.02 -12.60 -15.46
CA THR A 186 -8.39 -12.90 -15.07
C THR A 186 -8.83 -11.90 -14.02
N TYR A 187 -9.95 -11.22 -14.32
CA TYR A 187 -10.57 -10.25 -13.41
C TYR A 187 -11.27 -11.00 -12.26
N PHE A 188 -10.73 -10.91 -11.05
CA PHE A 188 -11.49 -11.18 -9.84
C PHE A 188 -11.34 -10.02 -8.86
N THR A 189 -12.47 -9.56 -8.32
CA THR A 189 -12.60 -8.38 -7.46
C THR A 189 -12.35 -8.66 -5.98
N ALA A 190 -11.40 -9.53 -5.68
CA ALA A 190 -10.81 -9.70 -4.35
C ALA A 190 -9.30 -9.85 -4.52
N PRO A 191 -8.47 -9.37 -3.58
CA PRO A 191 -7.03 -9.60 -3.64
C PRO A 191 -6.75 -11.07 -3.32
N PHE A 192 -6.54 -11.88 -4.38
CA PHE A 192 -6.15 -13.28 -4.24
C PHE A 192 -4.65 -13.42 -4.44
N LEU A 193 -4.02 -14.14 -3.53
CA LEU A 193 -2.64 -14.61 -3.64
C LEU A 193 -2.69 -16.06 -4.13
N PHE A 194 -2.01 -16.36 -5.24
CA PHE A 194 -1.86 -17.71 -5.74
C PHE A 194 -0.51 -18.27 -5.31
N CYS A 195 -0.51 -19.51 -4.83
CA CYS A 195 0.70 -20.27 -4.52
C CYS A 195 0.68 -21.58 -5.31
N ASP A 196 1.76 -21.86 -6.04
CA ASP A 196 2.08 -23.22 -6.46
C ASP A 196 2.91 -23.90 -5.37
N ALA A 197 2.54 -25.11 -5.03
CA ALA A 197 3.18 -25.92 -3.99
C ALA A 197 4.54 -26.49 -4.45
#